data_fddb31b9c9b057c8ec97049e5cf2b097
#
_entry.id   fddb31b9c9b057c8ec97049e5cf2b097
#
_cell.length_a   1.000
_cell.length_b   1.000
_cell.length_c   1.000
_cell.angle_alpha   90.00
_cell.angle_beta   90.00
_cell.angle_gamma   90.00
#
_symmetry.space_group_name_H-M   'P 1'
#
loop_
_entity.id
_entity.type
_entity.pdbx_description
1 polymer ?
#
loop_
_entity_poly.entity_id
_entity_poly.type
_entity_poly.pdbx_seq_one_letter_code
_entity_poly.pdbx_strand_id
1 'polypeptide(L)'
;FKRKVPVDNDRNVIAGQIYKHFKGHTVKVLHISQDTESPGQFYVVYECEDGAIWSRPYGMFVSEVDHVKYPDVKQKYRFELVE
;
A
#
# COMPACT_ATOMS: atom_id res chain seq x y z
N PHE A 1 20.33 -8.52 -2.57
CA PHE A 1 19.62 -7.77 -3.59
C PHE A 1 18.79 -6.67 -2.98
N LYS A 2 19.03 -5.45 -3.40
CA LYS A 2 18.34 -4.31 -2.84
C LYS A 2 17.40 -3.70 -3.89
N ARG A 3 16.14 -3.59 -3.54
CA ARG A 3 15.16 -3.00 -4.43
C ARG A 3 15.04 -1.51 -4.17
N LYS A 4 15.00 -0.75 -5.22
CA LYS A 4 14.76 0.67 -5.14
C LYS A 4 13.30 0.94 -5.45
N VAL A 5 12.59 1.58 -4.54
CA VAL A 5 11.17 1.81 -4.68
C VAL A 5 10.92 3.29 -4.96
N PRO A 6 10.18 3.61 -6.01
CA PRO A 6 9.96 5.00 -6.41
C PRO A 6 8.82 5.63 -5.61
N VAL A 7 9.13 6.11 -4.42
CA VAL A 7 8.13 6.77 -3.58
C VAL A 7 8.51 8.20 -3.31
N ASP A 8 7.51 9.04 -3.19
CA ASP A 8 7.69 10.45 -2.92
C ASP A 8 7.78 10.75 -1.43
N ASN A 9 7.51 9.78 -0.59
CA ASN A 9 7.62 9.91 0.84
C ASN A 9 8.54 8.82 1.36
N ASP A 10 8.85 8.86 2.64
CA ASP A 10 9.81 7.95 3.23
C ASP A 10 9.24 6.59 3.60
N ARG A 11 8.05 6.31 3.15
CA ARG A 11 7.38 5.07 3.52
C ARG A 11 7.90 3.91 2.68
N ASN A 12 8.39 2.89 3.34
CA ASN A 12 8.84 1.66 2.70
C ASN A 12 7.88 0.54 3.03
N VAL A 13 7.27 -0.03 2.01
CA VAL A 13 6.38 -1.17 2.18
C VAL A 13 7.19 -2.44 1.98
N ILE A 14 7.11 -3.34 2.94
CA ILE A 14 7.92 -4.57 2.96
C ILE A 14 7.00 -5.78 3.05
N ALA A 15 7.31 -6.83 2.30
CA ALA A 15 6.55 -8.08 2.35
C ALA A 15 6.49 -8.60 3.78
N GLY A 16 5.33 -9.06 4.18
CA GLY A 16 5.10 -9.58 5.53
C GLY A 16 4.47 -8.58 6.49
N GLN A 17 4.48 -7.30 6.15
CA GLN A 17 3.90 -6.28 7.00
C GLN A 17 2.38 -6.28 6.94
N ILE A 18 1.76 -5.85 8.03
CA ILE A 18 0.31 -5.72 8.14
C ILE A 18 -0.02 -4.23 8.15
N TYR A 19 -0.99 -3.85 7.32
CA TYR A 19 -1.44 -2.47 7.23
C TYR A 19 -2.93 -2.38 7.50
N LYS A 20 -3.36 -1.24 8.03
CA LYS A 20 -4.78 -0.96 8.26
C LYS A 20 -5.26 0.06 7.23
N HIS A 21 -6.30 -0.31 6.51
CA HIS A 21 -6.98 0.59 5.57
C HIS A 21 -7.82 1.59 6.34
N PHE A 22 -7.95 2.81 5.81
CA PHE A 22 -8.70 3.85 6.52
C PHE A 22 -10.18 3.49 6.72
N LYS A 23 -10.70 2.52 5.96
CA LYS A 23 -12.07 2.04 6.15
C LYS A 23 -12.17 0.95 7.22
N GLY A 24 -11.08 0.60 7.87
CA GLY A 24 -11.09 -0.24 9.06
C GLY A 24 -10.60 -1.67 8.91
N HIS A 25 -10.47 -2.18 7.70
CA HIS A 25 -9.98 -3.55 7.52
C HIS A 25 -8.46 -3.59 7.44
N THR A 26 -7.89 -4.77 7.65
CA THR A 26 -6.44 -4.95 7.58
C THR A 26 -6.07 -5.81 6.39
N VAL A 27 -4.84 -5.60 5.91
CA VAL A 27 -4.29 -6.34 4.79
C VAL A 27 -2.87 -6.77 5.13
N LYS A 28 -2.45 -7.89 4.53
CA LYS A 28 -1.07 -8.37 4.68
C LYS A 28 -0.36 -8.22 3.35
N VAL A 29 0.77 -7.55 3.36
CA VAL A 29 1.59 -7.38 2.14
C VAL A 29 2.27 -8.71 1.84
N LEU A 30 2.06 -9.21 0.63
CA LEU A 30 2.66 -10.47 0.20
C LEU A 30 3.93 -10.25 -0.59
N HIS A 31 3.88 -9.33 -1.54
CA HIS A 31 5.01 -9.07 -2.44
C HIS A 31 5.00 -7.62 -2.90
N ILE A 32 6.18 -7.17 -3.34
CA ILE A 32 6.32 -5.94 -4.11
C ILE A 32 6.76 -6.38 -5.50
N SER A 33 5.94 -6.11 -6.51
CA SER A 33 6.22 -6.54 -7.86
C SER A 33 6.52 -5.35 -8.76
N GLN A 34 7.17 -5.63 -9.87
CA GLN A 34 7.51 -4.61 -10.85
C GLN A 34 6.78 -4.91 -12.16
N ASP A 35 6.29 -3.85 -12.80
CA ASP A 35 5.58 -3.98 -14.07
C ASP A 35 6.58 -4.28 -15.18
N THR A 36 6.36 -5.35 -15.94
CA THR A 36 7.27 -5.73 -17.01
C THR A 36 7.23 -4.76 -18.18
N GLU A 37 6.11 -4.08 -18.37
CA GLU A 37 5.92 -3.16 -19.48
C GLU A 37 6.29 -1.73 -19.16
N SER A 38 6.41 -1.43 -17.86
CA SER A 38 6.72 -0.07 -17.41
C SER A 38 7.76 -0.14 -16.31
N PRO A 39 9.04 -0.24 -16.68
CA PRO A 39 10.12 -0.29 -15.69
C PRO A 39 10.05 0.90 -14.76
N GLY A 40 10.17 0.64 -13.46
CA GLY A 40 10.02 1.68 -12.44
C GLY A 40 8.64 1.80 -11.87
N GLN A 41 7.65 1.11 -12.46
CA GLN A 41 6.30 1.04 -11.90
C GLN A 41 6.22 -0.19 -11.00
N PHE A 42 5.97 0.05 -9.72
CA PHE A 42 5.89 -1.01 -8.72
C PHE A 42 4.47 -1.17 -8.21
N TYR A 43 4.14 -2.38 -7.78
CA TYR A 43 2.84 -2.72 -7.21
C TYR A 43 3.02 -3.36 -5.86
N VAL A 44 2.08 -3.07 -4.95
CA VAL A 44 1.98 -3.78 -3.68
C VAL A 44 0.93 -4.87 -3.87
N VAL A 45 1.33 -6.12 -3.69
CA VAL A 45 0.43 -7.27 -3.76
C VAL A 45 0.09 -7.63 -2.32
N TYR A 46 -1.19 -7.63 -1.98
CA TYR A 46 -1.62 -7.85 -0.61
C TYR A 46 -2.85 -8.71 -0.54
N GLU A 47 -3.00 -9.35 0.61
CA GLU A 47 -4.13 -10.24 0.88
C GLU A 47 -5.04 -9.59 1.91
N CYS A 48 -6.36 -9.59 1.61
CA CYS A 48 -7.36 -9.07 2.50
C CYS A 48 -7.86 -10.13 3.46
N GLU A 49 -8.64 -9.71 4.46
CA GLU A 49 -9.15 -10.62 5.50
C GLU A 49 -10.03 -11.72 4.92
N ASP A 50 -10.70 -11.46 3.81
CA ASP A 50 -11.56 -12.44 3.15
C ASP A 50 -10.80 -13.39 2.23
N GLY A 51 -9.48 -13.28 2.18
CA GLY A 51 -8.64 -14.12 1.35
C GLY A 51 -8.40 -13.60 -0.06
N ALA A 52 -9.04 -12.52 -0.45
CA ALA A 52 -8.82 -11.93 -1.77
C ALA A 52 -7.42 -11.33 -1.86
N ILE A 53 -6.77 -11.52 -2.99
CA ILE A 53 -5.43 -10.99 -3.23
C ILE A 53 -5.55 -9.91 -4.30
N TRP A 54 -5.06 -8.73 -3.97
CA TRP A 54 -5.14 -7.57 -4.84
C TRP A 54 -3.75 -6.99 -5.08
N SER A 55 -3.62 -6.22 -6.14
CA SER A 55 -2.43 -5.43 -6.37
C SER A 55 -2.84 -3.98 -6.58
N ARG A 56 -2.02 -3.07 -6.08
CA ARG A 56 -2.27 -1.64 -6.19
C ARG A 56 -0.95 -0.96 -6.53
N PRO A 57 -0.96 0.04 -7.43
CA PRO A 57 0.27 0.78 -7.68
C PRO A 57 0.88 1.30 -6.38
N TYR A 58 2.20 1.17 -6.27
CA TYR A 58 2.90 1.49 -5.03
C TYR A 58 2.58 2.91 -4.54
N GLY A 59 2.62 3.88 -5.46
CA GLY A 59 2.35 5.27 -5.09
C GLY A 59 0.96 5.48 -4.52
N MET A 60 -0.01 4.72 -5.02
CA MET A 60 -1.37 4.80 -4.49
C MET A 60 -1.49 4.12 -3.14
N PHE A 61 -0.77 3.03 -2.93
CA PHE A 61 -0.81 2.32 -1.65
C PHE A 61 -0.29 3.21 -0.52
N VAL A 62 0.75 3.99 -0.78
CA VAL A 62 1.37 4.84 0.25
C VAL A 62 0.77 6.25 0.29
N SER A 63 -0.22 6.53 -0.53
CA SER A 63 -0.79 7.88 -0.63
C SER A 63 -1.66 8.21 0.57
N GLU A 64 -1.92 9.51 0.73
CA GLU A 64 -2.80 9.98 1.80
C GLU A 64 -4.25 9.73 1.44
N VAL A 65 -5.10 9.67 2.46
CA VAL A 65 -6.54 9.63 2.29
C VAL A 65 -6.98 10.94 1.62
N ASP A 66 -7.94 10.83 0.71
CA ASP A 66 -8.55 12.02 0.12
C ASP A 66 -9.49 12.64 1.16
N HIS A 67 -8.98 13.59 1.93
CA HIS A 67 -9.74 14.21 3.01
C HIS A 67 -10.81 15.18 2.52
N VAL A 68 -10.80 15.52 1.24
CA VAL A 68 -11.90 16.28 0.64
C VAL A 68 -13.11 15.36 0.50
N LYS A 69 -12.88 14.14 0.01
CA LYS A 69 -13.94 13.16 -0.16
C LYS A 69 -14.34 12.52 1.17
N TYR A 70 -13.39 12.35 2.09
CA TYR A 70 -13.61 11.69 3.38
C TYR A 70 -13.15 12.62 4.51
N PRO A 71 -13.88 13.73 4.75
CA PRO A 71 -13.41 14.74 5.71
C PRO A 71 -13.39 14.27 7.16
N ASP A 72 -14.15 13.23 7.49
CA ASP A 72 -14.23 12.73 8.86
C ASP A 72 -13.20 11.66 9.19
N VAL A 73 -12.43 11.21 8.20
CA VAL A 73 -11.41 10.20 8.42
C VAL A 73 -10.22 10.85 9.12
N LYS A 74 -9.81 10.26 10.24
CA LYS A 74 -8.69 10.78 11.03
C LYS A 74 -7.36 10.21 10.59
N GLN A 75 -7.37 9.03 9.97
CA GLN A 75 -6.15 8.40 9.48
C GLN A 75 -5.59 9.21 8.32
N LYS A 76 -4.29 9.50 8.37
CA LYS A 76 -3.65 10.33 7.35
C LYS A 76 -3.48 9.60 6.03
N TYR A 77 -3.02 8.36 6.09
CA TYR A 77 -2.71 7.57 4.89
C TYR A 77 -3.76 6.52 4.64
N ARG A 78 -3.92 6.15 3.36
CA ARG A 78 -4.87 5.09 2.98
C ARG A 78 -4.60 3.81 3.75
N PHE A 79 -3.30 3.47 3.88
CA PHE A 79 -2.86 2.29 4.61
C PHE A 79 -1.81 2.74 5.61
N GLU A 80 -1.96 2.34 6.85
CA GLU A 80 -0.98 2.65 7.90
C GLU A 80 -0.49 1.36 8.52
N LEU A 81 0.81 1.32 8.77
CA LEU A 81 1.49 0.14 9.30
C LEU A 81 0.96 -0.20 10.69
N VAL A 82 0.54 -1.44 10.86
CA VAL A 82 0.13 -1.96 12.16
C VAL A 82 1.25 -2.81 12.72
N GLU A 83 1.88 -3.56 11.80
CA GLU A 83 2.86 -4.53 12.28
C GLU A 83 3.83 -4.91 11.19
#